data_982e2c83f99b46386d35a1630c4f7197
#
_entry.id   982e2c83f99b46386d35a1630c4f7197
#
_cell.length_a   1.000
_cell.length_b   1.000
_cell.length_c   1.000
_cell.angle_alpha   90.00
_cell.angle_beta   90.00
_cell.angle_gamma   90.00
#
_symmetry.space_group_name_H-M   'P 1'
#
loop_
_entity.id
_entity.type
_entity.pdbx_description
1 polymer ?
#
loop_
_entity_poly.entity_id
_entity_poly.type
_entity_poly.pdbx_seq_one_letter_code
_entity_poly.pdbx_strand_id
1 'polypeptide(L)'
;MPDEDITFTDLVRGPITFKAGSVPDYVVVRAGGEPLYTLVNPVDDAAMGITHVLRGEDLLSSTPRQVVLYRALMDIGRAQVIPEFGHLPYVMGEGNRKLSKRDPQSNLLIHRYRGMIPEGLLNYLALLGWSLSADRDVFSAAEMIEAFDVHDVNPNPARFDPKKCEAINAEQVRALAETDFRDRLVPYLADAYPDPTGEAAQVPLVSAEAFDKLTAREQEILNAAAPLIQTRIQLLRESRDMLGFLFVSDDDLVVDDKALAKLKASAGDVLDAGISALEGLGPEQWDKDHLEEALKTAIVEGRGMPDGEGIKPRLAYGPLRVAVTGRQVSPPLFESMEILGSSSTLARLKALQAQLE
;
A
#
# COMPACT_ATOMS: atom_id res chain seq x y z
N MET A 1 45.38 16.85 6.88
CA MET A 1 45.02 16.45 5.49
C MET A 1 46.22 16.66 4.58
N PRO A 2 46.43 15.84 3.53
CA PRO A 2 47.54 16.00 2.60
C PRO A 2 47.39 17.28 1.79
N ASP A 3 48.54 17.84 1.36
CA ASP A 3 48.58 19.05 0.50
C ASP A 3 48.63 18.65 -0.99
N GLU A 4 47.68 17.83 -1.37
CA GLU A 4 47.48 17.33 -2.74
C GLU A 4 45.99 17.22 -3.07
N ASP A 5 45.66 17.20 -4.35
CA ASP A 5 44.31 16.95 -4.82
C ASP A 5 43.88 15.53 -4.44
N ILE A 6 42.68 15.38 -3.87
CA ILE A 6 42.11 14.09 -3.53
C ILE A 6 41.07 13.74 -4.58
N THR A 7 41.38 12.76 -5.41
CA THR A 7 40.49 12.28 -6.50
C THR A 7 40.02 10.85 -6.22
N PHE A 8 38.74 10.59 -6.47
CA PHE A 8 38.16 9.26 -6.54
C PHE A 8 37.06 9.21 -7.61
N THR A 9 36.75 8.02 -8.09
CA THR A 9 35.63 7.80 -9.02
C THR A 9 34.42 7.37 -8.22
N ASP A 10 33.33 8.14 -8.30
CA ASP A 10 32.05 7.81 -7.70
C ASP A 10 31.23 6.98 -8.69
N LEU A 11 30.63 5.88 -8.24
CA LEU A 11 29.88 4.94 -9.08
C LEU A 11 28.65 5.56 -9.74
N VAL A 12 28.08 6.61 -9.12
CA VAL A 12 26.89 7.30 -9.63
C VAL A 12 27.25 8.61 -10.34
N ARG A 13 28.28 9.33 -9.82
CA ARG A 13 28.59 10.71 -10.23
C ARG A 13 29.84 10.84 -11.09
N GLY A 14 30.56 9.73 -11.29
CA GLY A 14 31.81 9.73 -12.03
C GLY A 14 32.99 10.32 -11.24
N PRO A 15 34.04 10.80 -11.93
CA PRO A 15 35.25 11.30 -11.27
C PRO A 15 35.01 12.60 -10.52
N ILE A 16 35.42 12.63 -9.24
CA ILE A 16 35.30 13.78 -8.34
C ILE A 16 36.67 14.13 -7.79
N THR A 17 37.04 15.42 -7.84
CA THR A 17 38.31 15.93 -7.33
C THR A 17 38.07 17.02 -6.31
N PHE A 18 38.63 16.86 -5.13
CA PHE A 18 38.73 17.89 -4.11
C PHE A 18 40.14 18.52 -4.17
N LYS A 19 40.22 19.81 -4.39
CA LYS A 19 41.49 20.52 -4.54
C LYS A 19 42.29 20.53 -3.23
N ALA A 20 43.61 20.55 -3.35
CA ALA A 20 44.52 20.73 -2.23
C ALA A 20 44.10 21.91 -1.35
N GLY A 21 44.10 21.73 -0.05
CA GLY A 21 43.70 22.76 0.92
C GLY A 21 42.16 22.99 1.03
N SER A 22 41.34 22.41 0.16
CA SER A 22 39.88 22.57 0.23
C SER A 22 39.20 21.71 1.32
N VAL A 23 39.88 20.70 1.80
CA VAL A 23 39.40 19.80 2.86
C VAL A 23 40.26 20.00 4.10
N PRO A 24 39.78 20.70 5.13
CA PRO A 24 40.55 20.99 6.33
C PRO A 24 40.69 19.73 7.21
N ASP A 25 41.67 19.76 8.12
CA ASP A 25 41.75 18.80 9.19
C ASP A 25 40.45 18.77 10.00
N TYR A 26 40.13 17.61 10.54
CA TYR A 26 38.85 17.39 11.21
C TYR A 26 39.01 16.55 12.48
N VAL A 27 38.08 16.73 13.41
CA VAL A 27 38.03 15.98 14.64
C VAL A 27 37.51 14.55 14.32
N VAL A 28 38.29 13.55 14.71
CA VAL A 28 37.91 12.13 14.58
C VAL A 28 37.42 11.51 15.89
N VAL A 29 37.91 12.06 17.03
CA VAL A 29 37.50 11.66 18.39
C VAL A 29 37.25 12.93 19.20
N ARG A 30 36.14 13.01 19.93
CA ARG A 30 35.83 14.12 20.83
C ARG A 30 36.74 14.15 22.05
N ALA A 31 36.79 15.27 22.75
CA ALA A 31 37.58 15.40 23.96
C ALA A 31 37.23 14.37 25.07
N GLY A 32 36.01 13.89 25.09
CA GLY A 32 35.53 12.81 25.98
C GLY A 32 35.91 11.40 25.57
N GLY A 33 36.65 11.19 24.46
CA GLY A 33 37.04 9.89 23.95
C GLY A 33 36.04 9.23 22.98
N GLU A 34 34.93 9.88 22.67
CA GLU A 34 33.88 9.34 21.77
C GLU A 34 34.32 9.51 20.31
N PRO A 35 34.42 8.41 19.52
CA PRO A 35 34.78 8.50 18.11
C PRO A 35 33.60 9.04 17.28
N LEU A 36 33.91 9.77 16.22
CA LEU A 36 32.92 10.30 15.30
C LEU A 36 32.71 9.38 14.09
N TYR A 37 31.56 9.53 13.44
CA TYR A 37 31.16 8.79 12.25
C TYR A 37 32.26 8.67 11.19
N THR A 38 32.96 9.75 10.92
CA THR A 38 34.04 9.81 9.92
C THR A 38 35.27 8.93 10.24
N LEU A 39 35.44 8.52 11.51
CA LEU A 39 36.44 7.53 11.93
C LEU A 39 35.82 6.14 12.02
N VAL A 40 34.66 6.02 12.68
CA VAL A 40 34.04 4.73 12.99
C VAL A 40 33.72 3.94 11.72
N ASN A 41 33.04 4.58 10.76
CA ASN A 41 32.63 3.89 9.53
C ASN A 41 33.81 3.29 8.76
N PRO A 42 34.86 4.02 8.39
CA PRO A 42 35.99 3.43 7.66
C PRO A 42 36.71 2.32 8.43
N VAL A 43 36.77 2.39 9.76
CA VAL A 43 37.37 1.35 10.57
C VAL A 43 36.52 0.07 10.58
N ASP A 44 35.22 0.23 10.78
CA ASP A 44 34.27 -0.90 10.78
C ASP A 44 34.16 -1.53 9.39
N ASP A 45 34.02 -0.71 8.34
CA ASP A 45 33.97 -1.16 6.95
C ASP A 45 35.25 -1.92 6.56
N ALA A 46 36.44 -1.43 6.96
CA ALA A 46 37.69 -2.11 6.72
C ALA A 46 37.75 -3.45 7.47
N ALA A 47 37.33 -3.49 8.73
CA ALA A 47 37.31 -4.71 9.54
C ALA A 47 36.33 -5.76 9.02
N MET A 48 35.23 -5.34 8.44
CA MET A 48 34.18 -6.17 7.82
C MET A 48 34.49 -6.55 6.37
N GLY A 49 35.51 -5.97 5.74
CA GLY A 49 35.88 -6.23 4.35
C GLY A 49 34.87 -5.64 3.35
N ILE A 50 34.26 -4.51 3.68
CA ILE A 50 33.31 -3.82 2.79
C ILE A 50 34.05 -3.32 1.55
N THR A 51 33.53 -3.62 0.38
CA THR A 51 34.10 -3.27 -0.92
C THR A 51 33.40 -2.10 -1.60
N HIS A 52 32.12 -1.84 -1.28
CA HIS A 52 31.29 -0.82 -1.88
C HIS A 52 30.52 -0.07 -0.80
N VAL A 53 30.59 1.27 -0.84
CA VAL A 53 29.88 2.17 0.08
C VAL A 53 28.87 3.00 -0.71
N LEU A 54 27.60 2.53 -0.74
CA LEU A 54 26.49 3.24 -1.39
C LEU A 54 25.70 3.99 -0.34
N ARG A 55 25.58 5.32 -0.48
CA ARG A 55 24.95 6.17 0.55
C ARG A 55 24.39 7.47 -0.03
N GLY A 56 23.68 8.24 0.77
CA GLY A 56 23.16 9.54 0.36
C GLY A 56 24.26 10.56 0.05
N GLU A 57 24.02 11.44 -0.91
CA GLU A 57 24.96 12.48 -1.36
C GLU A 57 25.31 13.52 -0.29
N ASP A 58 24.56 13.58 0.83
CA ASP A 58 24.91 14.41 1.98
C ASP A 58 26.23 14.00 2.63
N LEU A 59 26.70 12.79 2.37
CA LEU A 59 27.99 12.31 2.85
C LEU A 59 29.13 12.44 1.82
N LEU A 60 28.87 12.98 0.63
CA LEU A 60 29.87 13.14 -0.42
C LEU A 60 31.06 13.97 0.06
N SER A 61 30.83 15.05 0.79
CA SER A 61 31.89 15.93 1.33
C SER A 61 32.75 15.24 2.43
N SER A 62 32.30 14.12 2.98
CA SER A 62 33.05 13.31 3.93
C SER A 62 34.01 12.33 3.25
N THR A 63 33.74 11.95 2.00
CA THR A 63 34.49 10.94 1.28
C THR A 63 35.97 11.23 1.12
N PRO A 64 36.44 12.46 0.78
CA PRO A 64 37.88 12.71 0.68
C PRO A 64 38.61 12.50 2.02
N ARG A 65 37.97 12.78 3.16
CA ARG A 65 38.52 12.51 4.49
C ARG A 65 38.65 11.01 4.75
N GLN A 66 37.65 10.24 4.34
CA GLN A 66 37.63 8.78 4.50
C GLN A 66 38.63 8.11 3.56
N VAL A 67 38.79 8.58 2.33
CA VAL A 67 39.85 8.08 1.41
C VAL A 67 41.24 8.23 2.03
N VAL A 68 41.55 9.39 2.62
CA VAL A 68 42.84 9.61 3.30
C VAL A 68 42.98 8.71 4.53
N LEU A 69 41.91 8.51 5.29
CA LEU A 69 41.90 7.60 6.43
C LEU A 69 42.10 6.14 6.01
N TYR A 70 41.47 5.68 4.92
CA TYR A 70 41.71 4.35 4.39
C TYR A 70 43.15 4.12 3.97
N ARG A 71 43.82 5.13 3.34
CA ARG A 71 45.26 5.06 3.03
C ARG A 71 46.09 4.85 4.30
N ALA A 72 45.80 5.61 5.36
CA ALA A 72 46.46 5.46 6.63
C ALA A 72 46.17 4.09 7.31
N LEU A 73 44.96 3.59 7.21
CA LEU A 73 44.61 2.25 7.69
C LEU A 73 45.34 1.13 6.91
N MET A 74 45.54 1.31 5.61
CA MET A 74 46.30 0.39 4.78
C MET A 74 47.80 0.39 5.20
N ASP A 75 48.38 1.56 5.44
CA ASP A 75 49.77 1.71 5.87
C ASP A 75 50.06 0.96 7.19
N ILE A 76 49.09 0.90 8.09
CA ILE A 76 49.20 0.16 9.36
C ILE A 76 48.63 -1.28 9.30
N GLY A 77 48.24 -1.75 8.09
CA GLY A 77 47.75 -3.12 7.88
C GLY A 77 46.35 -3.40 8.45
N ARG A 78 45.50 -2.36 8.62
CA ARG A 78 44.13 -2.44 9.13
C ARG A 78 43.06 -2.36 8.04
N ALA A 79 43.42 -1.97 6.83
CA ALA A 79 42.58 -2.05 5.64
C ALA A 79 43.38 -2.73 4.51
N GLN A 80 42.69 -3.44 3.62
CA GLN A 80 43.30 -4.09 2.44
C GLN A 80 43.04 -3.29 1.16
N VAL A 81 41.88 -2.62 1.10
CA VAL A 81 41.43 -1.83 -0.05
C VAL A 81 40.74 -0.56 0.43
N ILE A 82 40.67 0.43 -0.46
CA ILE A 82 39.76 1.56 -0.33
C ILE A 82 38.46 1.13 -1.03
N PRO A 83 37.27 1.16 -0.36
CA PRO A 83 36.02 0.84 -1.00
C PRO A 83 35.71 1.73 -2.20
N GLU A 84 34.95 1.23 -3.14
CA GLU A 84 34.29 2.06 -4.16
C GLU A 84 33.11 2.80 -3.53
N PHE A 85 32.97 4.08 -3.88
CA PHE A 85 31.92 4.94 -3.33
C PHE A 85 30.87 5.22 -4.39
N GLY A 86 29.59 5.22 -4.00
CA GLY A 86 28.48 5.68 -4.81
C GLY A 86 27.55 6.57 -4.00
N HIS A 87 27.37 7.83 -4.43
CA HIS A 87 26.54 8.80 -3.73
C HIS A 87 25.20 9.00 -4.45
N LEU A 88 24.16 8.40 -3.86
CA LEU A 88 22.78 8.44 -4.35
C LEU A 88 22.18 9.83 -4.15
N PRO A 89 21.34 10.30 -5.11
CA PRO A 89 20.70 11.60 -5.03
C PRO A 89 19.71 11.69 -3.87
N TYR A 90 19.36 12.93 -3.49
CA TYR A 90 18.31 13.18 -2.53
C TYR A 90 16.95 12.73 -3.05
N VAL A 91 16.13 12.22 -2.13
CA VAL A 91 14.68 12.08 -2.35
C VAL A 91 14.02 13.36 -1.83
N MET A 92 13.31 14.05 -2.71
CA MET A 92 12.61 15.28 -2.42
C MET A 92 11.15 14.99 -2.05
N GLY A 93 10.64 15.63 -1.02
CA GLY A 93 9.25 15.66 -0.65
C GLY A 93 8.48 16.81 -1.29
N GLU A 94 7.38 17.21 -0.69
CA GLU A 94 6.60 18.36 -1.13
C GLU A 94 7.41 19.68 -1.01
N GLY A 95 7.13 20.63 -1.92
CA GLY A 95 7.73 21.96 -1.90
C GLY A 95 9.23 22.00 -2.21
N ASN A 96 9.77 21.02 -2.93
CA ASN A 96 11.20 20.93 -3.29
C ASN A 96 12.17 20.90 -2.09
N ARG A 97 11.72 20.43 -0.94
CA ARG A 97 12.59 20.18 0.20
C ARG A 97 13.00 18.71 0.27
N LYS A 98 14.18 18.43 0.81
CA LYS A 98 14.61 17.05 1.09
C LYS A 98 13.58 16.35 1.98
N LEU A 99 13.23 15.13 1.63
CA LEU A 99 12.37 14.28 2.46
C LEU A 99 13.02 14.06 3.83
N SER A 100 12.28 14.41 4.89
CA SER A 100 12.77 14.34 6.27
C SER A 100 12.29 13.04 6.94
N LYS A 101 13.06 12.53 7.90
CA LYS A 101 12.62 11.43 8.78
C LYS A 101 11.34 11.73 9.56
N ARG A 102 10.92 13.01 9.63
CA ARG A 102 9.68 13.46 10.27
C ARG A 102 8.48 13.47 9.31
N ASP A 103 8.72 13.35 8.02
CA ASP A 103 7.65 13.29 7.04
C ASP A 103 7.00 11.87 7.11
N PRO A 104 5.66 11.76 7.19
CA PRO A 104 4.98 10.47 7.30
C PRO A 104 5.39 9.48 6.20
N GLN A 105 5.62 9.98 4.99
CA GLN A 105 6.04 9.19 3.82
C GLN A 105 7.43 8.54 3.95
N SER A 106 8.25 8.98 4.92
CA SER A 106 9.55 8.35 5.21
C SER A 106 9.47 7.24 6.25
N ASN A 107 8.32 7.05 6.89
CA ASN A 107 8.13 6.00 7.88
C ASN A 107 7.61 4.71 7.21
N LEU A 108 8.46 3.68 7.19
CA LEU A 108 8.13 2.38 6.60
C LEU A 108 6.86 1.75 7.22
N LEU A 109 6.65 1.93 8.51
CA LEU A 109 5.50 1.36 9.21
C LEU A 109 4.17 1.98 8.77
N ILE A 110 4.16 3.24 8.34
CA ILE A 110 2.96 3.88 7.75
C ILE A 110 2.57 3.19 6.45
N HIS A 111 3.53 2.86 5.59
CA HIS A 111 3.24 2.13 4.35
C HIS A 111 2.64 0.77 4.62
N ARG A 112 3.22 0.01 5.59
CA ARG A 112 2.64 -1.27 6.03
C ARG A 112 1.24 -1.10 6.61
N TYR A 113 1.04 -0.16 7.53
CA TYR A 113 -0.27 0.13 8.12
C TYR A 113 -1.35 0.41 7.07
N ARG A 114 -1.01 1.19 6.04
CA ARG A 114 -1.91 1.52 4.93
C ARG A 114 -2.17 0.35 4.00
N GLY A 115 -1.39 -0.71 4.05
CA GLY A 115 -1.57 -1.90 3.21
C GLY A 115 -0.77 -1.89 1.91
N MET A 116 0.34 -1.18 1.89
CA MET A 116 1.32 -1.30 0.82
C MET A 116 2.07 -2.61 0.96
N ILE A 117 2.20 -3.37 -0.12
CA ILE A 117 2.95 -4.62 -0.14
C ILE A 117 4.44 -4.37 -0.41
N PRO A 118 5.34 -5.25 0.09
CA PRO A 118 6.78 -5.09 -0.10
C PRO A 118 7.18 -4.95 -1.57
N GLU A 119 6.56 -5.72 -2.47
CA GLU A 119 6.80 -5.70 -3.90
C GLU A 119 6.49 -4.32 -4.52
N GLY A 120 5.35 -3.73 -4.14
CA GLY A 120 4.93 -2.40 -4.60
C GLY A 120 5.86 -1.30 -4.11
N LEU A 121 6.22 -1.34 -2.83
CA LEU A 121 7.13 -0.35 -2.25
C LEU A 121 8.53 -0.45 -2.83
N LEU A 122 9.09 -1.67 -2.95
CA LEU A 122 10.41 -1.90 -3.52
C LEU A 122 10.49 -1.44 -4.97
N ASN A 123 9.51 -1.81 -5.80
CA ASN A 123 9.42 -1.36 -7.19
C ASN A 123 9.40 0.18 -7.28
N TYR A 124 8.58 0.84 -6.47
CA TYR A 124 8.51 2.30 -6.48
C TYR A 124 9.81 2.96 -6.00
N LEU A 125 10.45 2.44 -4.94
CA LEU A 125 11.72 2.97 -4.43
C LEU A 125 12.83 2.87 -5.47
N ALA A 126 12.87 1.81 -6.28
CA ALA A 126 13.83 1.69 -7.37
C ALA A 126 13.66 2.83 -8.39
N LEU A 127 12.43 3.22 -8.71
CA LEU A 127 12.15 4.32 -9.64
C LEU A 127 12.56 5.71 -9.13
N LEU A 128 12.94 5.86 -7.86
CA LEU A 128 13.43 7.14 -7.32
C LEU A 128 14.86 7.50 -7.75
N GLY A 129 15.45 6.73 -8.64
CA GLY A 129 16.78 7.03 -9.16
C GLY A 129 17.21 6.09 -10.28
N TRP A 130 16.43 5.06 -10.55
CA TRP A 130 16.71 4.06 -11.57
C TRP A 130 15.43 3.69 -12.32
N SER A 131 15.53 3.07 -13.48
CA SER A 131 14.40 2.53 -14.23
C SER A 131 14.85 1.31 -15.04
N LEU A 132 13.98 0.32 -15.12
CA LEU A 132 14.22 -0.88 -15.93
C LEU A 132 14.28 -0.55 -17.43
N SER A 133 13.34 0.28 -17.90
CA SER A 133 13.29 0.85 -19.25
C SER A 133 12.49 2.15 -19.25
N ALA A 134 12.50 2.89 -20.35
CA ALA A 134 11.84 4.20 -20.45
C ALA A 134 10.31 4.14 -20.42
N ASP A 135 9.73 2.98 -20.74
CA ASP A 135 8.29 2.77 -20.93
C ASP A 135 7.68 1.80 -19.90
N ARG A 136 8.48 1.37 -18.92
CA ARG A 136 8.06 0.32 -17.98
C ARG A 136 8.34 0.69 -16.53
N ASP A 137 7.29 1.02 -15.81
CA ASP A 137 7.35 1.39 -14.38
C ASP A 137 7.12 0.19 -13.43
N VAL A 138 6.45 -0.88 -13.90
CA VAL A 138 6.11 -2.04 -13.06
C VAL A 138 6.99 -3.23 -13.44
N PHE A 139 7.70 -3.76 -12.45
CA PHE A 139 8.61 -4.90 -12.60
C PHE A 139 8.74 -5.67 -11.28
N SER A 140 9.12 -6.94 -11.38
CA SER A 140 9.37 -7.79 -10.22
C SER A 140 10.73 -7.53 -9.58
N ALA A 141 10.90 -7.96 -8.34
CA ALA A 141 12.21 -7.93 -7.68
C ALA A 141 13.25 -8.78 -8.42
N ALA A 142 12.86 -9.89 -9.06
CA ALA A 142 13.75 -10.74 -9.84
C ALA A 142 14.29 -10.00 -11.08
N GLU A 143 13.40 -9.33 -11.83
CA GLU A 143 13.82 -8.51 -12.98
C GLU A 143 14.71 -7.35 -12.56
N MET A 144 14.41 -6.72 -11.41
CA MET A 144 15.24 -5.65 -10.88
C MET A 144 16.65 -6.16 -10.52
N ILE A 145 16.77 -7.32 -9.84
CA ILE A 145 18.07 -7.91 -9.49
C ILE A 145 18.89 -8.24 -10.73
N GLU A 146 18.25 -8.75 -11.79
CA GLU A 146 18.92 -9.11 -13.02
C GLU A 146 19.43 -7.89 -13.80
N ALA A 147 18.65 -6.79 -13.80
CA ALA A 147 18.93 -5.63 -14.64
C ALA A 147 19.63 -4.48 -13.91
N PHE A 148 19.62 -4.45 -12.57
CA PHE A 148 20.15 -3.31 -11.81
C PHE A 148 21.67 -3.20 -11.91
N ASP A 149 22.15 -2.04 -12.36
CA ASP A 149 23.53 -1.61 -12.22
C ASP A 149 23.56 -0.24 -11.53
N VAL A 150 24.45 -0.08 -10.56
CA VAL A 150 24.60 1.17 -9.80
C VAL A 150 25.05 2.35 -10.70
N HIS A 151 25.76 2.04 -11.80
CA HIS A 151 26.19 3.06 -12.76
C HIS A 151 25.03 3.66 -13.56
N ASP A 152 23.89 2.97 -13.64
CA ASP A 152 22.68 3.45 -14.30
C ASP A 152 21.82 4.34 -13.40
N VAL A 153 22.22 4.54 -12.14
CA VAL A 153 21.49 5.42 -11.22
C VAL A 153 21.65 6.87 -11.64
N ASN A 154 20.50 7.55 -11.84
CA ASN A 154 20.46 8.96 -12.17
C ASN A 154 20.98 9.81 -11.01
N PRO A 155 21.99 10.67 -11.19
CA PRO A 155 22.54 11.51 -10.13
C PRO A 155 21.63 12.69 -9.70
N ASN A 156 20.54 12.96 -10.42
CA ASN A 156 19.62 14.05 -10.10
C ASN A 156 18.62 13.66 -9.02
N PRO A 157 18.23 14.60 -8.14
CA PRO A 157 17.22 14.36 -7.11
C PRO A 157 15.89 13.87 -7.71
N ALA A 158 15.34 12.82 -7.12
CA ALA A 158 14.00 12.29 -7.46
C ALA A 158 12.97 12.83 -6.47
N ARG A 159 11.72 13.00 -6.93
CA ARG A 159 10.61 13.43 -6.08
C ARG A 159 9.78 12.22 -5.66
N PHE A 160 9.49 12.11 -4.37
CA PHE A 160 8.53 11.14 -3.86
C PHE A 160 7.10 11.56 -4.24
N ASP A 161 6.42 10.76 -5.04
CA ASP A 161 5.02 10.93 -5.44
C ASP A 161 4.17 9.82 -4.81
N PRO A 162 3.37 10.13 -3.76
CA PRO A 162 2.52 9.14 -3.10
C PRO A 162 1.51 8.48 -4.05
N LYS A 163 0.95 9.24 -5.00
CA LYS A 163 -0.04 8.70 -5.94
C LYS A 163 0.59 7.70 -6.91
N LYS A 164 1.77 8.00 -7.43
CA LYS A 164 2.52 7.04 -8.27
C LYS A 164 2.90 5.80 -7.47
N CYS A 165 3.30 5.97 -6.21
CA CYS A 165 3.62 4.88 -5.30
C CYS A 165 2.42 3.95 -5.09
N GLU A 166 1.24 4.50 -4.82
CA GLU A 166 -0.01 3.75 -4.67
C GLU A 166 -0.46 3.07 -5.97
N ALA A 167 -0.31 3.74 -7.10
CA ALA A 167 -0.65 3.17 -8.40
C ALA A 167 0.24 1.94 -8.74
N ILE A 168 1.55 2.03 -8.48
CA ILE A 168 2.46 0.90 -8.66
C ILE A 168 2.12 -0.24 -7.70
N ASN A 169 1.82 0.09 -6.45
CA ASN A 169 1.36 -0.91 -5.48
C ASN A 169 0.10 -1.63 -5.95
N ALA A 170 -0.87 -0.90 -6.50
CA ALA A 170 -2.09 -1.48 -7.04
C ALA A 170 -1.83 -2.47 -8.18
N GLU A 171 -0.86 -2.20 -9.09
CA GLU A 171 -0.45 -3.14 -10.13
C GLU A 171 0.17 -4.40 -9.53
N GLN A 172 1.05 -4.25 -8.53
CA GLN A 172 1.65 -5.39 -7.85
C GLN A 172 0.62 -6.22 -7.07
N VAL A 173 -0.38 -5.58 -6.43
CA VAL A 173 -1.51 -6.26 -5.77
C VAL A 173 -2.33 -7.06 -6.78
N ARG A 174 -2.61 -6.50 -7.96
CA ARG A 174 -3.33 -7.21 -9.03
C ARG A 174 -2.56 -8.42 -9.60
N ALA A 175 -1.25 -8.38 -9.53
CA ALA A 175 -0.38 -9.45 -10.01
C ALA A 175 -0.24 -10.62 -9.01
N LEU A 176 -0.66 -10.47 -7.76
CA LEU A 176 -0.62 -11.55 -6.78
C LEU A 176 -1.53 -12.71 -7.20
N ALA A 177 -1.11 -13.94 -6.88
CA ALA A 177 -2.03 -15.08 -6.95
C ALA A 177 -3.21 -14.87 -5.98
N GLU A 178 -4.41 -15.34 -6.35
CA GLU A 178 -5.63 -15.13 -5.55
C GLU A 178 -5.48 -15.59 -4.10
N THR A 179 -4.84 -16.73 -3.88
CA THR A 179 -4.61 -17.26 -2.53
C THR A 179 -3.63 -16.39 -1.73
N ASP A 180 -2.55 -15.90 -2.34
CA ASP A 180 -1.60 -15.01 -1.70
C ASP A 180 -2.25 -13.67 -1.37
N PHE A 181 -3.01 -13.10 -2.31
CA PHE A 181 -3.78 -11.89 -2.07
C PHE A 181 -4.75 -12.06 -0.89
N ARG A 182 -5.57 -13.12 -0.90
CA ARG A 182 -6.50 -13.45 0.19
C ARG A 182 -5.79 -13.53 1.55
N ASP A 183 -4.69 -14.26 1.63
CA ASP A 183 -3.98 -14.49 2.89
C ASP A 183 -3.37 -13.18 3.42
N ARG A 184 -2.89 -12.30 2.54
CA ARG A 184 -2.38 -10.98 2.91
C ARG A 184 -3.44 -10.00 3.39
N LEU A 185 -4.74 -10.22 3.11
CA LEU A 185 -5.83 -9.39 3.64
C LEU A 185 -6.07 -9.65 5.13
N VAL A 186 -5.85 -10.88 5.60
CA VAL A 186 -6.24 -11.31 6.96
C VAL A 186 -5.65 -10.43 8.06
N PRO A 187 -4.35 -10.09 8.09
CA PRO A 187 -3.79 -9.20 9.12
C PRO A 187 -4.45 -7.82 9.15
N TYR A 188 -4.89 -7.28 8.00
CA TYR A 188 -5.58 -5.99 7.95
C TYR A 188 -7.01 -6.09 8.48
N LEU A 189 -7.72 -7.16 8.19
CA LEU A 189 -9.05 -7.41 8.73
C LEU A 189 -9.01 -7.68 10.24
N ALA A 190 -7.96 -8.33 10.73
CA ALA A 190 -7.70 -8.55 12.16
C ALA A 190 -7.16 -7.31 12.90
N ASP A 191 -6.88 -6.20 12.21
CA ASP A 191 -6.20 -5.00 12.73
C ASP A 191 -4.84 -5.29 13.40
N ALA A 192 -4.11 -6.27 12.87
CA ALA A 192 -2.82 -6.71 13.40
C ALA A 192 -1.69 -5.68 13.23
N TYR A 193 -1.86 -4.68 12.37
CA TYR A 193 -0.88 -3.62 12.14
C TYR A 193 -1.39 -2.31 12.74
N PRO A 194 -0.89 -1.92 13.94
CA PRO A 194 -1.31 -0.69 14.61
C PRO A 194 -0.87 0.55 13.82
N ASP A 195 -1.63 1.64 13.97
CA ASP A 195 -1.25 2.92 13.39
C ASP A 195 0.02 3.45 14.08
N PRO A 196 1.12 3.67 13.33
CA PRO A 196 2.36 4.16 13.90
C PRO A 196 2.30 5.65 14.29
N THR A 197 1.21 6.35 13.98
CA THR A 197 0.96 7.74 14.43
C THR A 197 0.26 7.79 15.78
N GLY A 198 -0.22 6.66 16.29
CA GLY A 198 -0.86 6.52 17.59
C GLY A 198 -2.37 6.70 17.57
N GLU A 199 -3.02 6.63 16.41
CA GLU A 199 -4.48 6.51 16.36
C GLU A 199 -4.96 5.23 17.07
N ALA A 200 -6.17 5.27 17.58
CA ALA A 200 -6.75 4.13 18.28
C ALA A 200 -6.88 2.90 17.37
N ALA A 201 -6.58 1.72 17.91
CA ALA A 201 -6.80 0.46 17.23
C ALA A 201 -8.27 0.31 16.80
N GLN A 202 -8.49 -0.27 15.64
CA GLN A 202 -9.84 -0.57 15.16
C GLN A 202 -10.29 -1.94 15.69
N VAL A 203 -11.59 -2.13 15.75
CA VAL A 203 -12.16 -3.44 16.13
C VAL A 203 -11.80 -4.47 15.08
N PRO A 204 -11.21 -5.63 15.46
CA PRO A 204 -10.97 -6.73 14.53
C PRO A 204 -12.28 -7.19 13.86
N LEU A 205 -12.22 -7.45 12.57
CA LEU A 205 -13.35 -7.98 11.78
C LEU A 205 -13.31 -9.51 11.67
N VAL A 206 -12.14 -10.11 11.91
CA VAL A 206 -11.94 -11.56 11.86
C VAL A 206 -11.25 -12.04 13.14
N SER A 207 -11.38 -13.33 13.41
CA SER A 207 -11.00 -13.95 14.69
C SER A 207 -9.51 -14.22 14.87
N ALA A 208 -8.71 -14.16 13.79
CA ALA A 208 -7.27 -14.46 13.83
C ALA A 208 -6.50 -13.67 12.77
N GLU A 209 -5.18 -13.64 12.90
CA GLU A 209 -4.26 -12.90 12.01
C GLU A 209 -3.73 -13.73 10.82
N ALA A 210 -4.09 -15.02 10.75
CA ALA A 210 -3.67 -15.93 9.68
C ALA A 210 -4.87 -16.72 9.16
N PHE A 211 -4.93 -16.92 7.84
CA PHE A 211 -6.08 -17.54 7.17
C PHE A 211 -6.42 -18.95 7.69
N ASP A 212 -5.42 -19.77 7.90
CA ASP A 212 -5.57 -21.15 8.40
C ASP A 212 -6.09 -21.25 9.85
N LYS A 213 -6.09 -20.14 10.57
CA LYS A 213 -6.58 -20.03 11.96
C LYS A 213 -7.95 -19.37 12.07
N LEU A 214 -8.49 -18.89 10.97
CA LEU A 214 -9.85 -18.35 10.92
C LEU A 214 -10.90 -19.45 11.12
N THR A 215 -12.09 -19.07 11.55
CA THR A 215 -13.24 -19.96 11.57
C THR A 215 -13.60 -20.44 10.16
N ALA A 216 -14.26 -21.58 10.03
CA ALA A 216 -14.67 -22.10 8.72
C ALA A 216 -15.54 -21.10 7.94
N ARG A 217 -16.42 -20.37 8.63
CA ARG A 217 -17.27 -19.33 8.01
C ARG A 217 -16.45 -18.14 7.49
N GLU A 218 -15.48 -17.65 8.26
CA GLU A 218 -14.61 -16.57 7.82
C GLU A 218 -13.76 -16.98 6.62
N GLN A 219 -13.24 -18.21 6.60
CA GLN A 219 -12.51 -18.75 5.46
C GLN A 219 -13.39 -18.85 4.20
N GLU A 220 -14.62 -19.31 4.35
CA GLU A 220 -15.60 -19.39 3.25
C GLU A 220 -15.89 -18.00 2.67
N ILE A 221 -16.18 -17.02 3.53
CA ILE A 221 -16.43 -15.64 3.12
C ILE A 221 -15.21 -15.07 2.39
N LEU A 222 -13.99 -15.21 2.94
CA LEU A 222 -12.79 -14.67 2.31
C LEU A 222 -12.45 -15.34 0.99
N ASN A 223 -12.63 -16.64 0.87
CA ASN A 223 -12.45 -17.37 -0.40
C ASN A 223 -13.37 -16.82 -1.50
N ALA A 224 -14.61 -16.50 -1.16
CA ALA A 224 -15.58 -15.97 -2.12
C ALA A 224 -15.40 -14.47 -2.39
N ALA A 225 -15.06 -13.69 -1.36
CA ALA A 225 -15.08 -12.22 -1.44
C ALA A 225 -13.74 -11.60 -1.87
N ALA A 226 -12.60 -12.20 -1.54
CA ALA A 226 -11.29 -11.62 -1.86
C ALA A 226 -11.10 -11.39 -3.36
N PRO A 227 -11.42 -12.33 -4.28
CA PRO A 227 -11.29 -12.10 -5.72
C PRO A 227 -12.11 -10.91 -6.23
N LEU A 228 -13.23 -10.60 -5.58
CA LEU A 228 -14.13 -9.51 -5.98
C LEU A 228 -13.52 -8.11 -5.78
N ILE A 229 -12.51 -8.00 -4.91
CA ILE A 229 -11.90 -6.71 -4.57
C ILE A 229 -10.47 -6.54 -5.06
N GLN A 230 -9.77 -7.58 -5.51
CA GLN A 230 -8.36 -7.51 -5.89
C GLN A 230 -8.06 -6.44 -6.94
N THR A 231 -8.95 -6.25 -7.91
CA THR A 231 -8.82 -5.22 -8.94
C THR A 231 -9.38 -3.85 -8.53
N ARG A 232 -9.99 -3.75 -7.35
CA ARG A 232 -10.74 -2.57 -6.89
C ARG A 232 -10.05 -1.78 -5.80
N ILE A 233 -9.05 -2.39 -5.14
CA ILE A 233 -8.27 -1.74 -4.07
C ILE A 233 -6.86 -1.45 -4.55
N GLN A 234 -6.26 -0.41 -4.00
CA GLN A 234 -4.87 -0.03 -4.21
C GLN A 234 -3.98 -0.43 -3.02
N LEU A 235 -4.57 -0.45 -1.84
CA LEU A 235 -3.93 -0.72 -0.57
C LEU A 235 -4.71 -1.80 0.18
N LEU A 236 -4.02 -2.78 0.77
CA LEU A 236 -4.70 -3.93 1.39
C LEU A 236 -5.63 -3.51 2.55
N ARG A 237 -5.35 -2.40 3.25
CA ARG A 237 -6.23 -1.91 4.33
C ARG A 237 -7.60 -1.47 3.84
N GLU A 238 -7.74 -1.10 2.56
CA GLU A 238 -9.05 -0.77 1.96
C GLU A 238 -10.02 -1.96 1.98
N SER A 239 -9.50 -3.19 2.15
CA SER A 239 -10.32 -4.39 2.31
C SER A 239 -11.29 -4.30 3.50
N ARG A 240 -10.93 -3.59 4.57
CA ARG A 240 -11.82 -3.39 5.72
C ARG A 240 -13.09 -2.63 5.32
N ASP A 241 -12.94 -1.60 4.51
CA ASP A 241 -14.06 -0.82 4.00
C ASP A 241 -14.89 -1.59 2.95
N MET A 242 -14.22 -2.42 2.17
CA MET A 242 -14.85 -3.18 1.10
C MET A 242 -15.55 -4.44 1.59
N LEU A 243 -15.01 -5.14 2.59
CA LEU A 243 -15.50 -6.44 3.04
C LEU A 243 -16.10 -6.43 4.45
N GLY A 244 -15.94 -5.36 5.23
CA GLY A 244 -16.33 -5.31 6.63
C GLY A 244 -17.78 -5.70 6.89
N PHE A 245 -18.69 -5.34 5.99
CA PHE A 245 -20.12 -5.69 6.09
C PHE A 245 -20.39 -7.21 6.11
N LEU A 246 -19.47 -8.05 5.62
CA LEU A 246 -19.60 -9.51 5.62
C LEU A 246 -19.24 -10.13 6.98
N PHE A 247 -18.59 -9.39 7.86
CA PHE A 247 -18.07 -9.86 9.14
C PHE A 247 -18.76 -9.25 10.37
N VAL A 248 -19.73 -8.36 10.16
CA VAL A 248 -20.54 -7.76 11.23
C VAL A 248 -21.94 -8.35 11.25
N SER A 249 -22.57 -8.39 12.43
CA SER A 249 -23.98 -8.78 12.54
C SER A 249 -24.89 -7.76 11.85
N ASP A 250 -26.12 -8.15 11.54
CA ASP A 250 -27.06 -7.25 10.87
C ASP A 250 -27.41 -6.04 11.72
N ASP A 251 -27.44 -6.20 13.06
CA ASP A 251 -27.70 -5.13 14.01
C ASP A 251 -26.51 -4.17 14.19
N ASP A 252 -25.28 -4.65 13.92
CA ASP A 252 -24.04 -3.85 14.05
C ASP A 252 -23.63 -3.18 12.72
N LEU A 253 -24.39 -3.37 11.65
CA LEU A 253 -24.11 -2.74 10.36
C LEU A 253 -24.30 -1.22 10.46
N VAL A 254 -23.21 -0.47 10.35
CA VAL A 254 -23.26 0.99 10.31
C VAL A 254 -23.46 1.45 8.87
N VAL A 255 -24.54 2.18 8.63
CA VAL A 255 -24.78 2.81 7.34
C VAL A 255 -24.16 4.21 7.34
N ASP A 256 -23.31 4.48 6.34
CA ASP A 256 -22.63 5.78 6.18
C ASP A 256 -23.65 6.91 5.92
N ASP A 257 -23.60 7.97 6.74
CA ASP A 257 -24.48 9.13 6.63
C ASP A 257 -24.41 9.78 5.23
N LYS A 258 -23.22 9.81 4.61
CA LYS A 258 -23.07 10.35 3.26
C LYS A 258 -23.67 9.42 2.20
N ALA A 259 -23.75 8.13 2.48
CA ALA A 259 -24.42 7.18 1.60
C ALA A 259 -25.94 7.36 1.70
N LEU A 260 -26.48 7.50 2.91
CA LEU A 260 -27.91 7.81 3.15
C LEU A 260 -28.34 9.13 2.49
N ALA A 261 -27.58 10.20 2.71
CA ALA A 261 -27.88 11.53 2.18
C ALA A 261 -27.93 11.60 0.64
N LYS A 262 -27.37 10.63 -0.05
CA LYS A 262 -27.39 10.55 -1.53
C LYS A 262 -28.52 9.69 -2.08
N LEU A 263 -29.27 9.01 -1.24
CA LEU A 263 -30.45 8.27 -1.68
C LEU A 263 -31.50 9.22 -2.25
N LYS A 264 -32.21 8.75 -3.26
CA LYS A 264 -33.29 9.52 -3.92
C LYS A 264 -34.63 9.22 -3.28
N ALA A 265 -35.63 10.05 -3.54
CA ALA A 265 -36.98 9.87 -3.03
C ALA A 265 -37.61 8.51 -3.40
N SER A 266 -37.19 7.92 -4.52
CA SER A 266 -37.62 6.56 -4.94
C SER A 266 -36.93 5.41 -4.19
N ALA A 267 -36.09 5.69 -3.20
CA ALA A 267 -35.37 4.63 -2.50
C ALA A 267 -36.30 3.67 -1.73
N GLY A 268 -37.37 4.18 -1.13
CA GLY A 268 -38.40 3.37 -0.48
C GLY A 268 -39.04 2.40 -1.45
N ASP A 269 -39.56 2.88 -2.58
CA ASP A 269 -40.21 2.05 -3.61
C ASP A 269 -39.25 0.98 -4.17
N VAL A 270 -37.95 1.33 -4.32
CA VAL A 270 -36.90 0.39 -4.75
C VAL A 270 -36.68 -0.71 -3.72
N LEU A 271 -36.66 -0.36 -2.44
CA LEU A 271 -36.51 -1.36 -1.36
C LEU A 271 -37.73 -2.28 -1.28
N ASP A 272 -38.94 -1.73 -1.39
CA ASP A 272 -40.19 -2.52 -1.41
C ASP A 272 -40.22 -3.52 -2.56
N ALA A 273 -39.96 -3.05 -3.76
CA ALA A 273 -39.92 -3.90 -4.96
C ALA A 273 -38.80 -4.97 -4.84
N GLY A 274 -37.63 -4.57 -4.33
CA GLY A 274 -36.48 -5.47 -4.13
C GLY A 274 -36.76 -6.55 -3.08
N ILE A 275 -37.31 -6.18 -1.91
CA ILE A 275 -37.69 -7.12 -0.86
C ILE A 275 -38.70 -8.13 -1.38
N SER A 276 -39.77 -7.63 -2.02
CA SER A 276 -40.83 -8.50 -2.57
C SER A 276 -40.29 -9.49 -3.61
N ALA A 277 -39.39 -9.04 -4.49
CA ALA A 277 -38.79 -9.92 -5.49
C ALA A 277 -37.89 -10.99 -4.87
N LEU A 278 -37.08 -10.61 -3.87
CA LEU A 278 -36.14 -11.53 -3.21
C LEU A 278 -36.84 -12.54 -2.28
N GLU A 279 -37.95 -12.17 -1.63
CA GLU A 279 -38.76 -13.08 -0.82
C GLU A 279 -39.43 -14.16 -1.68
N GLY A 280 -39.60 -13.91 -2.98
CA GLY A 280 -40.11 -14.91 -3.94
C GLY A 280 -39.10 -15.98 -4.35
N LEU A 281 -37.82 -15.82 -4.04
CA LEU A 281 -36.76 -16.78 -4.42
C LEU A 281 -36.67 -17.93 -3.43
N GLY A 282 -36.59 -19.15 -3.95
CA GLY A 282 -36.30 -20.34 -3.15
C GLY A 282 -34.79 -20.44 -2.80
N PRO A 283 -34.41 -21.26 -1.80
CA PRO A 283 -33.02 -21.43 -1.38
C PRO A 283 -32.06 -21.79 -2.53
N GLU A 284 -32.52 -22.63 -3.49
CA GLU A 284 -31.73 -23.04 -4.66
C GLU A 284 -31.56 -21.94 -5.72
N GLN A 285 -32.25 -20.80 -5.55
CA GLN A 285 -32.21 -19.66 -6.45
C GLN A 285 -31.42 -18.49 -5.81
N TRP A 286 -30.74 -18.71 -4.69
CA TRP A 286 -29.98 -17.68 -4.02
C TRP A 286 -28.54 -17.65 -4.52
N ASP A 287 -28.38 -17.33 -5.79
CA ASP A 287 -27.12 -17.10 -6.48
C ASP A 287 -27.15 -15.76 -7.25
N LYS A 288 -26.00 -15.28 -7.67
CA LYS A 288 -25.86 -13.95 -8.32
C LYS A 288 -26.78 -13.80 -9.54
N ASP A 289 -26.94 -14.84 -10.36
CA ASP A 289 -27.65 -14.76 -11.64
C ASP A 289 -29.16 -14.64 -11.41
N HIS A 290 -29.73 -15.44 -10.50
CA HIS A 290 -31.14 -15.32 -10.12
C HIS A 290 -31.42 -14.03 -9.35
N LEU A 291 -30.50 -13.58 -8.47
CA LEU A 291 -30.63 -12.30 -7.75
C LEU A 291 -30.66 -11.13 -8.73
N GLU A 292 -29.77 -11.09 -9.72
CA GLU A 292 -29.72 -10.06 -10.74
C GLU A 292 -31.00 -10.05 -11.57
N GLU A 293 -31.48 -11.19 -12.05
CA GLU A 293 -32.65 -11.30 -12.89
C GLU A 293 -33.93 -10.87 -12.13
N ALA A 294 -34.10 -11.32 -10.88
CA ALA A 294 -35.24 -10.97 -10.04
C ALA A 294 -35.29 -9.44 -9.79
N LEU A 295 -34.18 -8.84 -9.38
CA LEU A 295 -34.09 -7.42 -9.08
C LEU A 295 -34.18 -6.55 -10.34
N LYS A 296 -33.61 -7.01 -11.46
CA LYS A 296 -33.76 -6.33 -12.75
C LYS A 296 -35.20 -6.32 -13.21
N THR A 297 -35.87 -7.45 -13.16
CA THR A 297 -37.30 -7.57 -13.54
C THR A 297 -38.18 -6.70 -12.66
N ALA A 298 -37.97 -6.73 -11.34
CA ALA A 298 -38.79 -5.96 -10.40
C ALA A 298 -38.58 -4.44 -10.51
N ILE A 299 -37.33 -3.99 -10.63
CA ILE A 299 -37.00 -2.58 -10.45
C ILE A 299 -36.63 -1.91 -11.79
N VAL A 300 -35.72 -2.52 -12.57
CA VAL A 300 -35.23 -1.91 -13.82
C VAL A 300 -36.31 -1.98 -14.94
N GLU A 301 -37.02 -3.11 -15.02
CA GLU A 301 -38.17 -3.28 -15.95
C GLU A 301 -39.48 -2.76 -15.36
N GLY A 302 -39.51 -2.39 -14.08
CA GLY A 302 -40.62 -1.74 -13.41
C GLY A 302 -41.78 -2.65 -12.97
N ARG A 303 -41.65 -4.00 -13.12
CA ARG A 303 -42.77 -4.92 -12.79
C ARG A 303 -43.15 -4.94 -11.32
N GLY A 304 -42.25 -4.56 -10.43
CA GLY A 304 -42.48 -4.42 -8.99
C GLY A 304 -42.65 -2.98 -8.52
N MET A 305 -42.47 -1.99 -9.41
CA MET A 305 -42.54 -0.60 -9.04
C MET A 305 -44.01 -0.12 -8.98
N PRO A 306 -44.35 0.82 -8.08
CA PRO A 306 -45.74 1.28 -7.86
C PRO A 306 -46.44 1.87 -9.11
N ASP A 307 -45.69 2.55 -9.95
CA ASP A 307 -46.16 3.17 -11.20
C ASP A 307 -46.06 2.23 -12.42
N GLY A 308 -45.43 1.05 -12.24
CA GLY A 308 -45.11 0.11 -13.31
C GLY A 308 -44.02 0.59 -14.26
N GLU A 309 -43.33 1.71 -13.93
CA GLU A 309 -42.24 2.27 -14.73
C GLU A 309 -40.87 1.82 -14.18
N GLY A 310 -40.01 1.32 -15.07
CA GLY A 310 -38.67 0.92 -14.71
C GLY A 310 -37.73 2.11 -14.51
N ILE A 311 -36.72 1.91 -13.65
CA ILE A 311 -35.71 2.94 -13.38
C ILE A 311 -34.33 2.49 -13.85
N LYS A 312 -33.44 3.46 -14.11
CA LYS A 312 -32.08 3.17 -14.57
C LYS A 312 -31.32 2.31 -13.55
N PRO A 313 -30.52 1.31 -13.97
CA PRO A 313 -29.79 0.39 -13.07
C PRO A 313 -28.99 1.09 -11.96
N ARG A 314 -28.36 2.23 -12.25
CA ARG A 314 -27.62 3.00 -11.24
C ARG A 314 -28.50 3.51 -10.09
N LEU A 315 -29.76 3.85 -10.38
CA LEU A 315 -30.72 4.30 -9.37
C LEU A 315 -31.41 3.11 -8.69
N ALA A 316 -31.63 2.02 -9.43
CA ALA A 316 -32.20 0.79 -8.94
C ALA A 316 -31.33 0.11 -7.88
N TYR A 317 -30.04 -0.03 -8.15
CA TYR A 317 -29.14 -0.80 -7.29
C TYR A 317 -28.45 0.03 -6.19
N GLY A 318 -28.57 1.35 -6.24
CA GLY A 318 -27.99 2.25 -5.22
C GLY A 318 -28.54 2.00 -3.82
N PRO A 319 -29.88 2.09 -3.60
CA PRO A 319 -30.49 1.83 -2.29
C PRO A 319 -30.22 0.41 -1.77
N LEU A 320 -30.29 -0.60 -2.63
CA LEU A 320 -29.99 -2.00 -2.27
C LEU A 320 -28.54 -2.16 -1.79
N ARG A 321 -27.59 -1.52 -2.49
CA ARG A 321 -26.18 -1.55 -2.10
C ARG A 321 -25.97 -0.90 -0.73
N VAL A 322 -26.56 0.27 -0.50
CA VAL A 322 -26.45 0.97 0.79
C VAL A 322 -27.05 0.12 1.90
N ALA A 323 -28.21 -0.52 1.69
CA ALA A 323 -28.82 -1.40 2.66
C ALA A 323 -27.93 -2.59 3.01
N VAL A 324 -27.42 -3.30 2.01
CA VAL A 324 -26.64 -4.54 2.18
C VAL A 324 -25.27 -4.26 2.78
N THR A 325 -24.60 -3.18 2.36
CA THR A 325 -23.18 -2.96 2.68
C THR A 325 -22.91 -1.77 3.59
N GLY A 326 -23.91 -0.94 3.86
CA GLY A 326 -23.77 0.33 4.56
C GLY A 326 -23.10 1.43 3.75
N ARG A 327 -22.69 1.19 2.50
CA ARG A 327 -21.82 2.08 1.71
C ARG A 327 -22.27 2.22 0.25
N GLN A 328 -21.82 3.29 -0.41
CA GLN A 328 -22.04 3.48 -1.85
C GLN A 328 -21.07 2.71 -2.73
N VAL A 329 -19.85 2.50 -2.23
CA VAL A 329 -18.78 1.74 -2.90
C VAL A 329 -18.59 0.43 -2.16
N SER A 330 -18.72 -0.68 -2.87
CA SER A 330 -18.62 -2.03 -2.33
C SER A 330 -18.16 -3.00 -3.44
N PRO A 331 -17.92 -4.27 -3.13
CA PRO A 331 -17.81 -5.31 -4.17
C PRO A 331 -19.08 -5.36 -5.04
N PRO A 332 -19.11 -6.17 -6.09
CA PRO A 332 -20.31 -6.37 -6.90
C PRO A 332 -21.51 -6.77 -6.02
N LEU A 333 -22.69 -6.19 -6.29
CA LEU A 333 -23.83 -6.25 -5.39
C LEU A 333 -24.41 -7.67 -5.27
N PHE A 334 -24.60 -8.36 -6.37
CA PHE A 334 -25.28 -9.66 -6.39
C PHE A 334 -24.40 -10.74 -5.76
N GLU A 335 -23.09 -10.74 -6.05
CA GLU A 335 -22.12 -11.62 -5.39
C GLU A 335 -22.03 -11.30 -3.87
N SER A 336 -22.16 -10.04 -3.49
CA SER A 336 -22.20 -9.64 -2.08
C SER A 336 -23.44 -10.20 -1.37
N MET A 337 -24.62 -10.16 -2.01
CA MET A 337 -25.87 -10.73 -1.50
C MET A 337 -25.79 -12.28 -1.42
N GLU A 338 -25.19 -12.92 -2.41
CA GLU A 338 -25.00 -14.36 -2.44
C GLU A 338 -24.14 -14.81 -1.23
N ILE A 339 -22.99 -14.17 -1.01
CA ILE A 339 -22.08 -14.46 0.11
C ILE A 339 -22.74 -14.18 1.48
N LEU A 340 -23.48 -13.08 1.58
CA LEU A 340 -24.18 -12.69 2.80
C LEU A 340 -25.30 -13.65 3.17
N GLY A 341 -26.01 -14.17 2.15
CA GLY A 341 -27.15 -15.06 2.30
C GLY A 341 -28.49 -14.33 2.38
N SER A 342 -29.59 -15.09 2.18
CA SER A 342 -30.95 -14.55 2.08
C SER A 342 -31.43 -13.88 3.37
N SER A 343 -31.20 -14.52 4.51
CA SER A 343 -31.65 -14.01 5.82
C SER A 343 -31.12 -12.62 6.12
N SER A 344 -29.79 -12.47 6.09
CA SER A 344 -29.13 -11.19 6.38
C SER A 344 -29.40 -10.14 5.30
N THR A 345 -29.43 -10.53 4.02
CA THR A 345 -29.78 -9.60 2.94
C THR A 345 -31.15 -8.99 3.18
N LEU A 346 -32.18 -9.80 3.38
CA LEU A 346 -33.55 -9.33 3.61
C LEU A 346 -33.67 -8.53 4.92
N ALA A 347 -33.01 -8.95 6.00
CA ALA A 347 -33.01 -8.22 7.26
C ALA A 347 -32.48 -6.79 7.06
N ARG A 348 -31.35 -6.63 6.38
CA ARG A 348 -30.73 -5.30 6.11
C ARG A 348 -31.54 -4.45 5.17
N LEU A 349 -32.16 -5.00 4.14
CA LEU A 349 -33.06 -4.27 3.27
C LEU A 349 -34.25 -3.70 4.06
N LYS A 350 -34.89 -4.53 4.91
CA LYS A 350 -36.00 -4.10 5.77
C LYS A 350 -35.59 -3.08 6.83
N ALA A 351 -34.38 -3.21 7.39
CA ALA A 351 -33.85 -2.23 8.35
C ALA A 351 -33.66 -0.85 7.70
N LEU A 352 -33.11 -0.78 6.49
CA LEU A 352 -32.98 0.50 5.79
C LEU A 352 -34.35 1.06 5.36
N GLN A 353 -35.27 0.22 4.92
CA GLN A 353 -36.64 0.60 4.58
C GLN A 353 -37.32 1.30 5.77
N ALA A 354 -37.30 0.67 6.95
CA ALA A 354 -37.86 1.24 8.18
C ALA A 354 -37.18 2.55 8.64
N GLN A 355 -35.93 2.78 8.25
CA GLN A 355 -35.21 4.02 8.55
C GLN A 355 -35.62 5.17 7.61
N LEU A 356 -36.12 4.86 6.40
CA LEU A 356 -36.54 5.85 5.42
C LEU A 356 -38.02 6.28 5.54
N GLU A 357 -38.85 5.48 6.27
CA GLU A 357 -40.22 5.81 6.65
C GLU A 357 -40.26 6.85 7.78
#